data_77c4253090dcaf23af8bc1f3de065998
#
_entry.id   77c4253090dcaf23af8bc1f3de065998
#
_cell.length_a   1.000
_cell.length_b   1.000
_cell.length_c   1.000
_cell.angle_alpha   90.00
_cell.angle_beta   90.00
_cell.angle_gamma   90.00
#
_symmetry.space_group_name_H-M   'P 1'
#
loop_
_entity.id
_entity.type
_entity.pdbx_description
1 polymer ?
#
loop_
_entity_poly.entity_id
_entity_poly.type
_entity_poly.pdbx_seq_one_letter_code
_entity_poly.pdbx_strand_id
1 'polypeptide(L)'
;MSECWLDVDIDIDDTLIKDKYLYKCFPRKSCKGGGLTLLYKKELHEFLSIEKVQHESILWVKFHKDISVENTDLYIGFIYIPHENNVFYKKNEDDLFNVLNEDVSMYKEKGCVIISGDFNSRIGNSPDFIEYDVLNTELNDILSSFIEYDFDSPMSERKSQDLIVNSFGRKLLDLCRSTSIRICNGRISGDEDGKFTFFNHRGASTNDFTIVSENYFHVIDYFDSC
;
A
#
# COMPACT_ATOMS: atom_id res chain seq x y z
N MET A 1 -4.26 -8.89 8.27
CA MET A 1 -3.29 -10.01 8.24
C MET A 1 -3.23 -10.54 6.82
N SER A 2 -2.05 -10.61 6.24
CA SER A 2 -1.77 -11.21 4.92
C SER A 2 -1.23 -12.63 5.10
N GLU A 3 -1.28 -13.44 4.03
CA GLU A 3 -0.81 -14.86 4.03
C GLU A 3 -1.48 -15.75 5.08
N CYS A 4 -2.77 -15.66 5.25
CA CYS A 4 -3.48 -16.39 6.30
C CYS A 4 -3.50 -17.92 6.12
N TRP A 5 -3.11 -18.47 4.96
CA TRP A 5 -3.09 -19.91 4.62
C TRP A 5 -4.39 -20.65 4.94
N LEU A 6 -5.51 -19.92 4.97
CA LEU A 6 -6.81 -20.44 5.31
C LEU A 6 -7.50 -20.96 4.05
N ASP A 7 -7.75 -22.25 4.00
CA ASP A 7 -8.51 -22.90 2.90
C ASP A 7 -10.04 -22.74 3.07
N VAL A 8 -10.50 -22.31 4.25
CA VAL A 8 -11.94 -22.21 4.62
C VAL A 8 -12.12 -21.11 5.67
N ASP A 9 -13.34 -20.60 5.85
CA ASP A 9 -13.73 -19.77 6.97
C ASP A 9 -13.41 -20.50 8.29
N ILE A 10 -12.28 -20.17 8.91
CA ILE A 10 -11.91 -20.72 10.20
C ILE A 10 -12.61 -19.89 11.27
N ASP A 11 -13.38 -20.58 12.11
CA ASP A 11 -13.89 -19.99 13.33
C ASP A 11 -12.70 -19.78 14.30
N ILE A 12 -12.36 -18.52 14.56
CA ILE A 12 -11.36 -18.16 15.57
C ILE A 12 -11.99 -18.47 16.93
N ASP A 13 -11.62 -19.59 17.52
CA ASP A 13 -12.20 -20.09 18.80
C ASP A 13 -11.59 -19.39 20.04
N ASP A 14 -11.19 -18.14 19.90
CA ASP A 14 -10.72 -17.33 21.03
C ASP A 14 -11.83 -16.39 21.50
N THR A 15 -12.41 -16.68 22.67
CA THR A 15 -13.47 -15.89 23.28
C THR A 15 -13.03 -14.43 23.52
N LEU A 16 -11.75 -14.18 23.86
CA LEU A 16 -11.24 -12.83 24.09
C LEU A 16 -11.24 -12.00 22.81
N ILE A 17 -10.96 -12.62 21.68
CA ILE A 17 -11.03 -11.95 20.36
C ILE A 17 -12.49 -11.71 19.99
N LYS A 18 -13.35 -12.73 20.09
CA LYS A 18 -14.77 -12.63 19.74
C LYS A 18 -15.53 -11.58 20.55
N ASP A 19 -15.12 -11.29 21.76
CA ASP A 19 -15.80 -10.27 22.60
C ASP A 19 -15.58 -8.85 22.09
N LYS A 20 -14.41 -8.52 21.56
CA LYS A 20 -14.00 -7.16 21.18
C LYS A 20 -13.92 -6.94 19.67
N TYR A 21 -13.71 -8.00 18.90
CA TYR A 21 -13.40 -7.90 17.47
C TYR A 21 -14.40 -8.68 16.62
N LEU A 22 -14.58 -8.20 15.40
CA LEU A 22 -15.20 -8.93 14.30
C LEU A 22 -14.08 -9.30 13.30
N TYR A 23 -14.28 -10.41 12.58
CA TYR A 23 -13.34 -10.82 11.55
C TYR A 23 -14.07 -11.30 10.30
N LYS A 24 -13.37 -11.21 9.17
CA LYS A 24 -13.82 -11.76 7.90
C LYS A 24 -12.61 -12.28 7.12
N CYS A 25 -12.71 -13.53 6.68
CA CYS A 25 -11.67 -14.21 5.91
C CYS A 25 -11.95 -14.11 4.42
N PHE A 26 -10.90 -13.91 3.64
CA PHE A 26 -10.91 -13.88 2.18
C PHE A 26 -9.87 -14.89 1.67
N PRO A 27 -10.25 -16.18 1.61
CA PRO A 27 -9.34 -17.24 1.16
C PRO A 27 -8.98 -17.06 -0.30
N ARG A 28 -7.72 -17.35 -0.64
CA ARG A 28 -7.28 -17.40 -2.02
C ARG A 28 -7.77 -18.68 -2.68
N LYS A 29 -8.38 -18.57 -3.87
CA LYS A 29 -8.93 -19.69 -4.62
C LYS A 29 -8.01 -20.18 -5.74
N SER A 30 -7.16 -19.30 -6.25
CA SER A 30 -6.33 -19.58 -7.43
C SER A 30 -5.17 -20.53 -7.16
N CYS A 31 -4.61 -20.51 -5.95
CA CYS A 31 -3.49 -21.36 -5.55
C CYS A 31 -3.49 -21.64 -4.05
N LYS A 32 -2.77 -22.68 -3.64
CA LYS A 32 -2.60 -23.04 -2.24
C LYS A 32 -1.74 -21.98 -1.52
N GLY A 33 -2.19 -21.53 -0.36
CA GLY A 33 -1.53 -20.50 0.45
C GLY A 33 -1.91 -19.06 0.07
N GLY A 34 -1.61 -18.12 0.94
CA GLY A 34 -2.03 -16.73 0.84
C GLY A 34 -3.43 -16.50 1.42
N GLY A 35 -4.12 -15.48 0.92
CA GLY A 35 -5.40 -15.03 1.46
C GLY A 35 -5.25 -13.89 2.45
N LEU A 36 -6.35 -13.20 2.69
CA LEU A 36 -6.43 -12.02 3.56
C LEU A 36 -7.46 -12.26 4.66
N THR A 37 -7.17 -11.77 5.85
CA THR A 37 -8.15 -11.75 6.95
C THR A 37 -8.23 -10.34 7.51
N LEU A 38 -9.43 -9.79 7.49
CA LEU A 38 -9.75 -8.53 8.14
C LEU A 38 -10.20 -8.81 9.57
N LEU A 39 -9.51 -8.23 10.54
CA LEU A 39 -9.88 -8.21 11.95
C LEU A 39 -10.05 -6.76 12.37
N TYR A 40 -11.20 -6.41 12.94
CA TYR A 40 -11.49 -5.03 13.35
C TYR A 40 -12.34 -4.98 14.61
N LYS A 41 -12.23 -3.89 15.37
CA LYS A 41 -13.00 -3.69 16.59
C LYS A 41 -14.49 -3.55 16.28
N LYS A 42 -15.36 -4.13 17.11
CA LYS A 42 -16.82 -4.07 16.94
C LYS A 42 -17.36 -2.65 16.88
N GLU A 43 -16.76 -1.73 17.62
CA GLU A 43 -17.13 -0.30 17.63
C GLU A 43 -16.98 0.40 16.27
N LEU A 44 -16.16 -0.16 15.37
CA LEU A 44 -15.97 0.37 14.02
C LEU A 44 -16.98 -0.18 13.00
N HIS A 45 -17.84 -1.14 13.41
CA HIS A 45 -18.68 -1.88 12.48
C HIS A 45 -19.63 -0.99 11.66
N GLU A 46 -20.22 0.00 12.29
CA GLU A 46 -21.18 0.91 11.65
C GLU A 46 -20.50 1.91 10.70
N PHE A 47 -19.21 2.14 10.89
CA PHE A 47 -18.40 3.08 10.08
C PHE A 47 -17.58 2.39 9.01
N LEU A 48 -17.62 1.04 8.95
CA LEU A 48 -16.78 0.26 8.05
C LEU A 48 -17.62 -0.48 7.03
N SER A 49 -17.27 -0.37 5.76
CA SER A 49 -17.80 -1.21 4.69
C SER A 49 -16.66 -1.87 3.92
N ILE A 50 -16.89 -3.13 3.52
CA ILE A 50 -15.96 -3.84 2.64
C ILE A 50 -16.38 -3.55 1.22
N GLU A 51 -15.48 -2.93 0.46
CA GLU A 51 -15.67 -2.66 -0.94
C GLU A 51 -15.61 -3.97 -1.76
N LYS A 52 -16.07 -3.93 -3.00
CA LYS A 52 -16.04 -5.11 -3.88
C LYS A 52 -14.60 -5.61 -4.03
N VAL A 53 -14.36 -6.85 -3.60
CA VAL A 53 -13.08 -7.54 -3.81
C VAL A 53 -12.97 -7.88 -5.30
N GLN A 54 -12.17 -7.13 -6.03
CA GLN A 54 -11.92 -7.38 -7.45
C GLN A 54 -10.89 -8.49 -7.64
N HIS A 55 -9.93 -8.57 -6.73
CA HIS A 55 -8.84 -9.53 -6.79
C HIS A 55 -8.56 -10.15 -5.40
N GLU A 56 -8.25 -11.45 -5.36
CA GLU A 56 -7.99 -12.20 -4.10
C GLU A 56 -6.71 -11.80 -3.35
N SER A 57 -5.88 -10.94 -3.94
CA SER A 57 -4.68 -10.36 -3.33
C SER A 57 -4.86 -8.93 -2.83
N ILE A 58 -6.04 -8.33 -3.03
CA ILE A 58 -6.32 -6.93 -2.75
C ILE A 58 -7.68 -6.83 -2.07
N LEU A 59 -7.70 -6.34 -0.85
CA LEU A 59 -8.92 -6.12 -0.08
C LEU A 59 -9.08 -4.63 0.22
N TRP A 60 -10.11 -4.02 -0.29
CA TRP A 60 -10.46 -2.64 0.00
C TRP A 60 -11.52 -2.54 1.09
N VAL A 61 -11.24 -1.68 2.07
CA VAL A 61 -12.14 -1.36 3.18
C VAL A 61 -12.34 0.16 3.20
N LYS A 62 -13.58 0.58 3.21
CA LYS A 62 -13.95 1.99 3.35
C LYS A 62 -14.31 2.28 4.81
N PHE A 63 -13.76 3.35 5.35
CA PHE A 63 -14.19 3.97 6.60
C PHE A 63 -14.93 5.26 6.30
N HIS A 64 -16.07 5.43 6.96
CA HIS A 64 -16.91 6.62 6.78
C HIS A 64 -16.20 7.87 7.33
N LYS A 65 -16.42 8.99 6.66
CA LYS A 65 -15.83 10.30 6.99
C LYS A 65 -16.05 10.75 8.44
N ASP A 66 -17.08 10.27 9.11
CA ASP A 66 -17.42 10.66 10.49
C ASP A 66 -16.36 10.25 11.52
N ILE A 67 -15.48 9.30 11.17
CA ILE A 67 -14.34 8.89 12.00
C ILE A 67 -12.99 9.37 11.45
N SER A 68 -13.00 10.11 10.35
CA SER A 68 -11.80 10.67 9.73
C SER A 68 -11.52 12.08 10.25
N VAL A 69 -10.24 12.37 10.52
CA VAL A 69 -9.79 13.70 10.95
C VAL A 69 -10.12 14.78 9.92
N GLU A 70 -10.00 14.45 8.64
CA GLU A 70 -10.21 15.38 7.52
C GLU A 70 -11.68 15.43 7.02
N ASN A 71 -12.63 14.78 7.75
CA ASN A 71 -14.04 14.69 7.36
C ASN A 71 -14.23 14.21 5.91
N THR A 72 -13.39 13.29 5.49
CA THR A 72 -13.45 12.63 4.18
C THR A 72 -13.43 11.11 4.33
N ASP A 73 -14.03 10.39 3.40
CA ASP A 73 -14.02 8.93 3.42
C ASP A 73 -12.57 8.41 3.27
N LEU A 74 -12.24 7.37 4.04
CA LEU A 74 -10.92 6.76 4.02
C LEU A 74 -11.00 5.36 3.41
N TYR A 75 -10.27 5.13 2.33
CA TYR A 75 -10.18 3.85 1.64
C TYR A 75 -8.85 3.19 1.98
N ILE A 76 -8.90 2.06 2.69
CA ILE A 76 -7.71 1.30 3.06
C ILE A 76 -7.64 0.02 2.24
N GLY A 77 -6.57 -0.12 1.43
CA GLY A 77 -6.25 -1.32 0.68
C GLY A 77 -5.28 -2.21 1.47
N PHE A 78 -5.68 -3.43 1.79
CA PHE A 78 -4.80 -4.46 2.35
C PHE A 78 -4.28 -5.33 1.23
N ILE A 79 -2.94 -5.39 1.09
CA ILE A 79 -2.28 -5.93 -0.10
C ILE A 79 -1.42 -7.14 0.28
N TYR A 80 -1.49 -8.17 -0.55
CA TYR A 80 -0.51 -9.25 -0.58
C TYR A 80 -0.14 -9.59 -2.02
N ILE A 81 0.99 -9.10 -2.50
CA ILE A 81 1.51 -9.42 -3.83
C ILE A 81 2.42 -10.64 -3.71
N PRO A 82 2.10 -11.78 -4.34
CA PRO A 82 3.00 -12.93 -4.37
C PRO A 82 4.35 -12.58 -4.99
N HIS A 83 5.44 -13.21 -4.54
CA HIS A 83 6.77 -12.96 -5.12
C HIS A 83 6.80 -13.29 -6.63
N GLU A 84 7.66 -12.63 -7.39
CA GLU A 84 7.71 -12.63 -8.85
C GLU A 84 7.68 -14.02 -9.51
N ASN A 85 8.33 -15.02 -8.89
CA ASN A 85 8.39 -16.39 -9.41
C ASN A 85 7.29 -17.31 -8.87
N ASN A 86 6.24 -16.77 -8.27
CA ASN A 86 5.15 -17.57 -7.72
C ASN A 86 4.31 -18.23 -8.83
N VAL A 87 3.84 -19.44 -8.55
CA VAL A 87 2.91 -20.20 -9.43
C VAL A 87 1.62 -19.40 -9.70
N PHE A 88 1.27 -18.47 -8.85
CA PHE A 88 0.17 -17.54 -9.02
C PHE A 88 0.18 -16.90 -10.42
N TYR A 89 1.31 -16.37 -10.89
CA TYR A 89 1.43 -15.70 -12.20
C TYR A 89 1.37 -16.64 -13.41
N LYS A 90 1.43 -17.97 -13.20
CA LYS A 90 1.18 -18.95 -14.26
C LYS A 90 -0.31 -19.17 -14.52
N LYS A 91 -1.16 -18.80 -13.56
CA LYS A 91 -2.61 -19.03 -13.59
C LYS A 91 -3.42 -17.75 -13.74
N ASN A 92 -2.81 -16.61 -13.43
CA ASN A 92 -3.43 -15.30 -13.49
C ASN A 92 -2.63 -14.42 -14.45
N GLU A 93 -3.29 -13.89 -15.45
CA GLU A 93 -2.67 -12.99 -16.45
C GLU A 93 -2.61 -11.53 -15.96
N ASP A 94 -3.34 -11.20 -14.87
CA ASP A 94 -3.45 -9.85 -14.37
C ASP A 94 -2.13 -9.38 -13.72
N ASP A 95 -1.66 -8.21 -14.12
CA ASP A 95 -0.61 -7.50 -13.41
C ASP A 95 -1.21 -6.76 -12.21
N LEU A 96 -0.92 -7.25 -11.00
CA LEU A 96 -1.47 -6.69 -9.77
C LEU A 96 -1.15 -5.21 -9.55
N PHE A 97 -0.02 -4.72 -10.09
CA PHE A 97 0.31 -3.30 -10.00
C PHE A 97 -0.59 -2.45 -10.92
N ASN A 98 -1.01 -2.99 -12.08
CA ASN A 98 -1.98 -2.32 -12.93
C ASN A 98 -3.37 -2.29 -12.27
N VAL A 99 -3.81 -3.40 -11.67
CA VAL A 99 -5.05 -3.44 -10.89
C VAL A 99 -5.03 -2.43 -9.75
N LEU A 100 -3.90 -2.34 -9.01
CA LEU A 100 -3.74 -1.34 -7.96
C LEU A 100 -3.75 0.10 -8.49
N ASN A 101 -3.17 0.35 -9.66
CA ASN A 101 -3.17 1.67 -10.28
C ASN A 101 -4.61 2.14 -10.58
N GLU A 102 -5.42 1.26 -11.16
CA GLU A 102 -6.84 1.54 -11.44
C GLU A 102 -7.63 1.77 -10.14
N ASP A 103 -7.47 0.87 -9.15
CA ASP A 103 -8.17 0.97 -7.87
C ASP A 103 -7.80 2.26 -7.12
N VAL A 104 -6.49 2.55 -6.98
CA VAL A 104 -6.00 3.76 -6.30
C VAL A 104 -6.52 5.01 -7.00
N SER A 105 -6.46 5.08 -8.33
CA SER A 105 -6.99 6.22 -9.09
C SER A 105 -8.48 6.42 -8.82
N MET A 106 -9.26 5.34 -8.87
CA MET A 106 -10.71 5.39 -8.62
C MET A 106 -11.04 5.82 -7.18
N TYR A 107 -10.32 5.33 -6.17
CA TYR A 107 -10.61 5.66 -4.78
C TYR A 107 -10.08 7.04 -4.38
N LYS A 108 -9.01 7.53 -4.97
CA LYS A 108 -8.50 8.90 -4.76
C LYS A 108 -9.52 9.99 -5.16
N GLU A 109 -10.34 9.72 -6.17
CA GLU A 109 -11.44 10.62 -6.54
C GLU A 109 -12.55 10.69 -5.49
N LYS A 110 -12.64 9.69 -4.61
CA LYS A 110 -13.71 9.56 -3.61
C LYS A 110 -13.28 9.94 -2.19
N GLY A 111 -11.97 9.92 -1.92
CA GLY A 111 -11.46 10.20 -0.58
C GLY A 111 -9.96 9.95 -0.42
N CYS A 112 -9.55 9.85 0.83
CA CYS A 112 -8.18 9.49 1.18
C CYS A 112 -7.91 8.02 0.91
N VAL A 113 -6.76 7.71 0.32
CA VAL A 113 -6.31 6.33 0.09
C VAL A 113 -5.10 6.02 0.94
N ILE A 114 -5.15 4.89 1.64
CA ILE A 114 -4.02 4.25 2.30
C ILE A 114 -3.93 2.82 1.76
N ILE A 115 -2.75 2.36 1.37
CA ILE A 115 -2.50 0.95 1.05
C ILE A 115 -1.39 0.42 1.95
N SER A 116 -1.57 -0.79 2.48
CA SER A 116 -0.60 -1.41 3.39
C SER A 116 -0.55 -2.92 3.18
N GLY A 117 0.64 -3.49 3.27
CA GLY A 117 0.85 -4.93 3.20
C GLY A 117 2.17 -5.34 2.58
N ASP A 118 2.26 -6.63 2.23
CA ASP A 118 3.43 -7.23 1.59
C ASP A 118 3.34 -7.08 0.07
N PHE A 119 4.23 -6.27 -0.48
CA PHE A 119 4.34 -6.04 -1.92
C PHE A 119 5.40 -6.93 -2.59
N ASN A 120 6.18 -7.67 -1.81
CA ASN A 120 7.37 -8.39 -2.31
C ASN A 120 8.28 -7.50 -3.19
N SER A 121 8.28 -6.20 -2.91
CA SER A 121 8.96 -5.13 -3.65
C SER A 121 10.14 -4.63 -2.84
N ARG A 122 11.30 -4.48 -3.48
CA ARG A 122 12.49 -3.86 -2.88
C ARG A 122 12.78 -2.59 -3.69
N ILE A 123 12.80 -1.44 -3.03
CA ILE A 123 12.81 -0.12 -3.68
C ILE A 123 14.04 0.72 -3.37
N GLY A 124 14.95 0.24 -2.51
CA GLY A 124 16.13 1.00 -2.12
C GLY A 124 15.78 2.39 -1.57
N ASN A 125 16.64 3.35 -1.84
CA ASN A 125 16.41 4.79 -1.58
C ASN A 125 15.81 5.53 -2.77
N SER A 126 15.26 4.80 -3.77
CA SER A 126 14.72 5.44 -4.98
C SER A 126 13.51 6.33 -4.63
N PRO A 127 13.39 7.52 -5.25
CA PRO A 127 12.27 8.42 -5.00
C PRO A 127 10.96 7.85 -5.53
N ASP A 128 9.89 8.03 -4.78
CA ASP A 128 8.51 7.66 -5.11
C ASP A 128 7.69 8.85 -5.62
N PHE A 129 8.36 9.94 -5.95
CA PHE A 129 7.81 11.17 -6.51
C PHE A 129 8.62 11.60 -7.73
N ILE A 130 8.07 12.50 -8.53
CA ILE A 130 8.73 13.09 -9.70
C ILE A 130 9.49 14.32 -9.19
N GLU A 131 10.83 14.22 -9.19
CA GLU A 131 11.67 15.35 -8.81
C GLU A 131 11.52 16.49 -9.83
N TYR A 132 11.48 17.71 -9.31
CA TYR A 132 11.54 18.90 -10.14
C TYR A 132 12.95 19.00 -10.73
N ASP A 133 13.09 18.73 -12.01
CA ASP A 133 14.32 19.04 -12.74
C ASP A 133 14.44 20.56 -12.81
N VAL A 134 15.41 21.13 -12.08
CA VAL A 134 15.81 22.52 -12.20
C VAL A 134 16.56 22.68 -13.53
N LEU A 135 15.85 22.46 -14.63
CA LEU A 135 16.31 22.90 -15.92
C LEU A 135 16.38 24.43 -15.92
N ASN A 136 17.41 24.96 -16.54
CA ASN A 136 17.68 26.39 -16.70
C ASN A 136 16.36 27.17 -16.93
N THR A 137 16.08 28.22 -16.14
CA THR A 137 14.79 28.94 -16.08
C THR A 137 14.26 29.35 -17.46
N GLU A 138 15.15 29.65 -18.43
CA GLU A 138 14.78 29.99 -19.82
C GLU A 138 14.22 28.79 -20.61
N LEU A 139 14.66 27.58 -20.31
CA LEU A 139 14.14 26.34 -20.91
C LEU A 139 12.81 25.90 -20.27
N ASN A 140 12.62 26.18 -18.97
CA ASN A 140 11.37 25.86 -18.28
C ASN A 140 10.17 26.64 -18.83
N ASP A 141 10.33 27.90 -19.21
CA ASP A 141 9.26 28.73 -19.80
C ASP A 141 8.84 28.20 -21.20
N ILE A 142 9.78 27.60 -21.94
CA ILE A 142 9.52 27.00 -23.24
C ILE A 142 8.93 25.59 -23.09
N LEU A 143 9.43 24.79 -22.15
CA LEU A 143 9.01 23.41 -21.95
C LEU A 143 7.73 23.29 -21.13
N SER A 144 7.40 24.24 -20.26
CA SER A 144 6.15 24.24 -19.46
C SER A 144 4.88 24.15 -20.32
N SER A 145 4.95 24.64 -21.58
CA SER A 145 3.85 24.49 -22.54
C SER A 145 3.74 23.10 -23.18
N PHE A 146 4.74 22.23 -23.00
CA PHE A 146 4.83 20.88 -23.57
C PHE A 146 4.80 19.78 -22.51
N ILE A 147 4.93 20.13 -21.22
CA ILE A 147 4.91 19.17 -20.11
C ILE A 147 3.45 19.01 -19.68
N GLU A 148 2.88 17.83 -19.95
CA GLU A 148 1.47 17.50 -19.63
C GLU A 148 1.25 17.02 -18.19
N TYR A 149 2.24 17.10 -17.28
CA TYR A 149 2.08 16.69 -15.90
C TYR A 149 2.59 17.73 -14.92
N ASP A 150 1.87 17.86 -13.81
CA ASP A 150 2.29 18.70 -12.68
C ASP A 150 3.43 18.01 -11.92
N PHE A 151 4.43 18.78 -11.52
CA PHE A 151 5.48 18.30 -10.65
C PHE A 151 4.93 18.04 -9.25
N ASP A 152 5.43 16.98 -8.63
CA ASP A 152 5.08 16.68 -7.25
C ASP A 152 5.61 17.77 -6.29
N SER A 153 4.89 17.98 -5.18
CA SER A 153 5.37 18.85 -4.11
C SER A 153 6.69 18.32 -3.55
N PRO A 154 7.65 19.18 -3.18
CA PRO A 154 8.89 18.72 -2.58
C PRO A 154 8.64 17.87 -1.35
N MET A 155 9.10 16.63 -1.39
CA MET A 155 8.99 15.66 -0.32
C MET A 155 10.35 15.43 0.35
N SER A 156 10.35 15.09 1.65
CA SER A 156 11.56 14.62 2.31
C SER A 156 12.07 13.34 1.64
N GLU A 157 13.38 13.24 1.46
CA GLU A 157 14.00 12.01 0.97
C GLU A 157 13.68 10.84 1.89
N ARG A 158 13.43 9.69 1.28
CA ARG A 158 13.19 8.44 1.98
C ARG A 158 14.52 7.73 2.22
N LYS A 159 14.67 7.17 3.41
CA LYS A 159 15.79 6.26 3.74
C LYS A 159 15.32 4.81 3.69
N SER A 160 16.24 3.90 3.44
CA SER A 160 16.01 2.46 3.53
C SER A 160 17.28 1.74 3.93
N GLN A 161 17.18 0.82 4.88
CA GLN A 161 18.26 -0.11 5.21
C GLN A 161 18.43 -1.17 4.11
N ASP A 162 17.38 -1.43 3.34
CA ASP A 162 17.43 -2.28 2.16
C ASP A 162 17.76 -1.45 0.91
N LEU A 163 18.99 -1.57 0.43
CA LEU A 163 19.47 -0.79 -0.72
C LEU A 163 19.17 -1.42 -2.08
N ILE A 164 18.56 -2.60 -2.11
CA ILE A 164 18.29 -3.32 -3.36
C ILE A 164 17.00 -2.79 -4.00
N VAL A 165 17.00 -2.78 -5.34
CA VAL A 165 15.80 -2.51 -6.15
C VAL A 165 15.54 -3.70 -7.05
N ASN A 166 14.36 -4.34 -6.91
CA ASN A 166 13.93 -5.43 -7.78
C ASN A 166 12.91 -4.95 -8.84
N SER A 167 12.44 -5.84 -9.70
CA SER A 167 11.46 -5.54 -10.75
C SER A 167 10.13 -5.04 -10.18
N PHE A 168 9.63 -5.67 -9.12
CA PHE A 168 8.40 -5.27 -8.43
C PHE A 168 8.58 -3.93 -7.71
N GLY A 169 9.78 -3.65 -7.19
CA GLY A 169 10.12 -2.35 -6.62
C GLY A 169 10.00 -1.22 -7.64
N ARG A 170 10.43 -1.43 -8.89
CA ARG A 170 10.25 -0.44 -9.95
C ARG A 170 8.77 -0.20 -10.24
N LYS A 171 7.97 -1.28 -10.37
CA LYS A 171 6.51 -1.17 -10.57
C LYS A 171 5.82 -0.44 -9.41
N LEU A 172 6.24 -0.69 -8.17
CA LEU A 172 5.71 0.02 -7.00
C LEU A 172 6.03 1.52 -7.05
N LEU A 173 7.25 1.88 -7.41
CA LEU A 173 7.66 3.28 -7.57
C LEU A 173 6.89 3.96 -8.71
N ASP A 174 6.67 3.26 -9.83
CA ASP A 174 5.89 3.78 -10.95
C ASP A 174 4.41 3.98 -10.55
N LEU A 175 3.83 3.05 -9.78
CA LEU A 175 2.51 3.21 -9.17
C LEU A 175 2.46 4.48 -8.29
N CYS A 176 3.44 4.67 -7.39
CA CYS A 176 3.49 5.84 -6.53
C CYS A 176 3.53 7.15 -7.31
N ARG A 177 4.36 7.22 -8.36
CA ARG A 177 4.51 8.41 -9.20
C ARG A 177 3.25 8.70 -10.02
N SER A 178 2.68 7.66 -10.66
CA SER A 178 1.51 7.82 -11.55
C SER A 178 0.23 8.18 -10.81
N THR A 179 0.12 7.80 -9.54
CA THR A 179 -1.09 8.03 -8.74
C THR A 179 -0.90 9.05 -7.61
N SER A 180 0.27 9.67 -7.50
CA SER A 180 0.60 10.62 -6.42
C SER A 180 0.27 10.08 -5.03
N ILE A 181 0.75 8.87 -4.73
CA ILE A 181 0.76 8.29 -3.39
C ILE A 181 2.18 8.19 -2.89
N ARG A 182 2.40 8.24 -1.58
CA ARG A 182 3.73 8.35 -0.98
C ARG A 182 3.96 7.28 0.07
N ILE A 183 5.16 6.72 0.05
CA ILE A 183 5.59 5.65 0.96
C ILE A 183 5.94 6.27 2.32
N CYS A 184 5.37 5.71 3.40
CA CYS A 184 5.62 6.16 4.78
C CYS A 184 6.97 5.64 5.31
N ASN A 185 7.36 4.42 4.96
CA ASN A 185 8.61 3.80 5.41
C ASN A 185 9.83 4.67 5.09
N GLY A 186 10.67 4.88 6.09
CA GLY A 186 11.91 5.64 5.96
C GLY A 186 11.75 7.17 5.94
N ARG A 187 10.59 7.71 6.38
CA ARG A 187 10.31 9.16 6.40
C ARG A 187 9.64 9.64 7.66
N ILE A 188 8.78 8.82 8.24
CA ILE A 188 7.90 9.23 9.32
C ILE A 188 8.49 8.83 10.66
N SER A 189 8.21 9.62 11.69
CA SER A 189 8.63 9.30 13.05
C SER A 189 8.21 7.91 13.46
N GLY A 190 9.16 7.14 13.99
CA GLY A 190 9.02 5.72 14.29
C GLY A 190 9.70 4.78 13.28
N ASP A 191 9.83 5.20 12.01
CA ASP A 191 10.59 4.51 10.98
C ASP A 191 11.35 5.49 10.07
N GLU A 192 12.16 6.36 10.65
CA GLU A 192 12.95 7.35 9.92
C GLU A 192 14.08 6.73 9.08
N ASP A 193 14.51 5.52 9.42
CA ASP A 193 15.63 4.83 8.78
C ASP A 193 15.22 3.74 7.77
N GLY A 194 13.92 3.48 7.61
CA GLY A 194 13.39 2.47 6.70
C GLY A 194 13.84 1.06 7.06
N LYS A 195 13.36 0.58 8.21
CA LYS A 195 13.73 -0.72 8.79
C LYS A 195 13.43 -1.89 7.86
N PHE A 196 14.17 -2.97 8.04
CA PHE A 196 13.81 -4.26 7.44
C PHE A 196 12.51 -4.78 8.04
N THR A 197 11.61 -5.27 7.18
CA THR A 197 10.32 -5.88 7.60
C THR A 197 10.32 -7.40 7.48
N PHE A 198 11.28 -7.97 6.78
CA PHE A 198 11.43 -9.40 6.59
C PHE A 198 12.84 -9.89 6.88
N PHE A 199 12.93 -11.01 7.63
CA PHE A 199 14.20 -11.64 8.02
C PHE A 199 14.17 -13.13 7.76
N ASN A 200 15.20 -13.66 7.16
CA ASN A 200 15.39 -15.10 7.01
C ASN A 200 16.89 -15.49 7.08
N HIS A 201 17.20 -16.79 6.94
CA HIS A 201 18.58 -17.31 6.98
C HIS A 201 19.48 -16.79 5.84
N ARG A 202 18.93 -16.13 4.83
CA ARG A 202 19.67 -15.57 3.67
C ARG A 202 19.89 -14.07 3.78
N GLY A 203 19.26 -13.41 4.75
CA GLY A 203 19.38 -11.97 4.94
C GLY A 203 18.08 -11.30 5.35
N ALA A 204 18.04 -9.99 5.16
CA ALA A 204 16.90 -9.16 5.47
C ALA A 204 16.47 -8.34 4.25
N SER A 205 15.20 -7.93 4.21
CA SER A 205 14.62 -7.07 3.18
C SER A 205 13.48 -6.24 3.72
N THR A 206 13.15 -5.16 3.02
CA THR A 206 11.94 -4.38 3.25
C THR A 206 10.96 -4.69 2.11
N ASN A 207 9.90 -5.43 2.43
CA ASN A 207 8.89 -5.89 1.47
C ASN A 207 7.50 -5.36 1.81
N ASP A 208 7.29 -4.98 3.07
CA ASP A 208 6.02 -4.47 3.58
C ASP A 208 6.07 -2.95 3.60
N PHE A 209 5.07 -2.34 2.99
CA PHE A 209 4.98 -0.89 2.90
C PHE A 209 3.62 -0.40 3.34
N THR A 210 3.61 0.82 3.89
CA THR A 210 2.41 1.64 4.05
C THR A 210 2.57 2.88 3.19
N ILE A 211 1.57 3.15 2.37
CA ILE A 211 1.60 4.17 1.34
C ILE A 211 0.29 4.96 1.44
N VAL A 212 0.36 6.28 1.36
CA VAL A 212 -0.78 7.17 1.56
C VAL A 212 -0.88 8.20 0.44
N SER A 213 -2.09 8.65 0.13
CA SER A 213 -2.31 9.78 -0.78
C SER A 213 -1.49 11.00 -0.34
N GLU A 214 -0.80 11.66 -1.26
CA GLU A 214 0.08 12.79 -0.97
C GLU A 214 -0.60 13.89 -0.17
N ASN A 215 -1.84 14.26 -0.52
CA ASN A 215 -2.60 15.32 0.15
C ASN A 215 -2.83 15.03 1.64
N TYR A 216 -2.76 13.76 2.07
CA TYR A 216 -3.00 13.31 3.45
C TYR A 216 -1.72 12.87 4.15
N PHE A 217 -0.57 12.99 3.50
CA PHE A 217 0.71 12.59 4.10
C PHE A 217 1.03 13.37 5.38
N HIS A 218 0.61 14.63 5.43
CA HIS A 218 0.83 15.54 6.57
C HIS A 218 0.04 15.16 7.84
N VAL A 219 -0.99 14.30 7.74
CA VAL A 219 -1.76 13.84 8.92
C VAL A 219 -1.18 12.60 9.57
N ILE A 220 -0.10 12.03 9.02
CA ILE A 220 0.58 10.87 9.58
C ILE A 220 1.71 11.34 10.51
N ASP A 221 1.44 11.41 11.80
CA ASP A 221 2.44 11.87 12.79
C ASP A 221 3.44 10.77 13.17
N TYR A 222 3.00 9.52 13.16
CA TYR A 222 3.80 8.39 13.61
C TYR A 222 3.49 7.13 12.80
N PHE A 223 4.53 6.41 12.43
CA PHE A 223 4.46 5.12 11.74
C PHE A 223 5.56 4.20 12.26
N ASP A 224 5.23 2.97 12.65
CA ASP A 224 6.20 1.95 13.01
C ASP A 224 6.02 0.73 12.12
N SER A 225 7.07 0.36 11.43
CA SER A 225 7.16 -0.88 10.65
C SER A 225 7.58 -2.02 11.59
N CYS A 226 6.62 -2.72 12.17
CA CYS A 226 6.88 -3.92 13.02
C CYS A 226 7.33 -5.11 12.21
#